data_53f2c3864b414aa8e68ead6fad2531c1
#
_entry.id   53f2c3864b414aa8e68ead6fad2531c1
#
_cell.length_a   1.000
_cell.length_b   1.000
_cell.length_c   1.000
_cell.angle_alpha   90.00
_cell.angle_beta   90.00
_cell.angle_gamma   90.00
#
_symmetry.space_group_name_H-M   'P 1'
#
loop_
_entity.id
_entity.type
_entity.pdbx_description
1 polymer ?
#
loop_
_entity_poly.entity_id
_entity_poly.type
_entity_poly.pdbx_seq_one_letter_code
_entity_poly.pdbx_strand_id
1 'polypeptide(L)'
;MNRFGTNSLRIFICEYLAESLAAKGRDHPEQLSDDCDLLLSGIIDSLGLLDLITAFEDYCGRELDFDAMDPEQMTIVGPLCDFVAAQMAKE
;
A
#
# COMPACT_ATOMS: atom_id res chain seq x y z
N MET A 1 -3.26 -3.56 -20.21
CA MET A 1 -2.53 -3.62 -18.93
C MET A 1 -3.45 -3.18 -17.81
N ASN A 2 -3.51 -3.95 -16.73
CA ASN A 2 -4.43 -3.67 -15.63
C ASN A 2 -3.78 -2.72 -14.60
N ARG A 3 -4.30 -1.50 -14.49
CA ARG A 3 -3.76 -0.50 -13.53
C ARG A 3 -4.00 -0.90 -12.07
N PHE A 4 -4.87 -1.86 -11.81
CA PHE A 4 -5.17 -2.35 -10.46
C PHE A 4 -4.61 -3.76 -10.22
N GLY A 5 -3.68 -4.21 -11.04
CA GLY A 5 -2.97 -5.46 -10.80
C GLY A 5 -1.97 -5.30 -9.65
N THR A 6 -1.55 -6.40 -9.04
CA THR A 6 -0.64 -6.37 -7.90
C THR A 6 0.66 -5.65 -8.20
N ASN A 7 1.20 -5.82 -9.40
CA ASN A 7 2.43 -5.14 -9.78
C ASN A 7 2.25 -3.62 -9.87
N SER A 8 1.14 -3.17 -10.46
CA SER A 8 0.85 -1.73 -10.55
C SER A 8 0.64 -1.12 -9.18
N LEU A 9 -0.01 -1.85 -8.27
CA LEU A 9 -0.23 -1.39 -6.90
C LEU A 9 1.06 -1.33 -6.10
N ARG A 10 1.97 -2.27 -6.33
CA ARG A 10 3.28 -2.23 -5.70
C ARG A 10 4.07 -0.99 -6.15
N ILE A 11 4.02 -0.68 -7.44
CA ILE A 11 4.64 0.53 -7.97
C ILE A 11 4.03 1.76 -7.33
N PHE A 12 2.70 1.78 -7.18
CA PHE A 12 2.00 2.88 -6.52
C PHE A 12 2.49 3.08 -5.09
N ILE A 13 2.64 1.99 -4.33
CA ILE A 13 3.14 2.07 -2.95
C ILE A 13 4.55 2.66 -2.94
N CYS A 14 5.43 2.18 -3.82
CA CYS A 14 6.80 2.66 -3.87
C CYS A 14 6.86 4.15 -4.15
N GLU A 15 6.09 4.63 -5.12
CA GLU A 15 6.06 6.05 -5.47
C GLU A 15 5.47 6.89 -4.35
N TYR A 16 4.39 6.42 -3.74
CA TYR A 16 3.76 7.11 -2.62
C TYR A 16 4.73 7.27 -1.45
N LEU A 17 5.42 6.18 -1.09
CA LEU A 17 6.37 6.22 0.02
C LEU A 17 7.58 7.09 -0.29
N ALA A 18 8.05 7.08 -1.54
CA ALA A 18 9.16 7.92 -1.95
C ALA A 18 8.83 9.40 -1.71
N GLU A 19 7.64 9.83 -2.13
CA GLU A 19 7.20 11.20 -1.92
C GLU A 19 7.00 11.52 -0.43
N SER A 20 6.33 10.62 0.28
CA SER A 20 5.99 10.82 1.69
C SER A 20 7.23 10.90 2.57
N LEU A 21 8.19 10.00 2.37
CA LEU A 21 9.42 9.96 3.16
C LEU A 21 10.35 11.10 2.79
N ALA A 22 10.43 11.45 1.51
CA ALA A 22 11.23 12.58 1.07
C ALA A 22 10.74 13.89 1.68
N ALA A 23 9.42 14.06 1.81
CA ALA A 23 8.85 15.25 2.43
C ALA A 23 9.21 15.35 3.91
N LYS A 24 9.53 14.23 4.56
CA LYS A 24 9.96 14.17 5.96
C LYS A 24 11.47 14.17 6.11
N GLY A 25 12.20 14.30 5.02
CA GLY A 25 13.66 14.25 5.03
C GLY A 25 14.23 12.87 5.32
N ARG A 26 13.47 11.82 5.05
CA ARG A 26 13.87 10.43 5.31
C ARG A 26 14.20 9.70 4.01
N ASP A 27 15.12 8.77 4.12
CA ASP A 27 15.43 7.87 3.01
C ASP A 27 14.26 6.93 2.75
N HIS A 28 14.08 6.55 1.50
CA HIS A 28 13.03 5.61 1.12
C HIS A 28 13.65 4.42 0.37
N PRO A 29 13.04 3.24 0.45
CA PRO A 29 13.54 2.09 -0.30
C PRO A 29 13.24 2.26 -1.79
N GLU A 30 14.20 1.85 -2.63
CA GLU A 30 13.99 1.88 -4.08
C GLU A 30 13.02 0.79 -4.52
N GLN A 31 13.03 -0.33 -3.81
CA GLN A 31 12.16 -1.46 -4.08
C GLN A 31 11.63 -2.02 -2.78
N LEU A 32 10.41 -2.57 -2.84
CA LEU A 32 9.80 -3.23 -1.70
C LEU A 32 9.54 -4.69 -2.06
N SER A 33 9.98 -5.60 -1.19
CA SER A 33 9.67 -7.01 -1.36
C SER A 33 8.22 -7.28 -0.92
N ASP A 34 7.64 -8.37 -1.42
CA ASP A 34 6.26 -8.73 -1.08
C ASP A 34 6.08 -9.03 0.40
N ASP A 35 7.10 -9.54 1.06
CA ASP A 35 7.05 -9.86 2.49
C ASP A 35 7.53 -8.72 3.39
N CYS A 36 7.76 -7.55 2.84
CA CYS A 36 8.12 -6.37 3.62
C CYS A 36 6.93 -5.89 4.45
N ASP A 37 7.10 -5.84 5.78
CA ASP A 37 6.09 -5.29 6.68
C ASP A 37 6.42 -3.82 6.91
N LEU A 38 5.56 -2.94 6.41
CA LEU A 38 5.82 -1.50 6.43
C LEU A 38 5.86 -0.92 7.85
N LEU A 39 5.06 -1.49 8.78
CA LEU A 39 5.07 -1.04 10.17
C LEU A 39 6.25 -1.60 10.94
N LEU A 40 6.49 -2.91 10.85
CA LEU A 40 7.57 -3.54 11.59
C LEU A 40 8.94 -3.06 11.15
N SER A 41 9.09 -2.75 9.86
CA SER A 41 10.35 -2.23 9.34
C SER A 41 10.59 -0.76 9.71
N GLY A 42 9.55 -0.08 10.21
CA GLY A 42 9.65 1.33 10.56
C GLY A 42 9.57 2.28 9.39
N ILE A 43 9.23 1.78 8.20
CA ILE A 43 9.06 2.63 7.02
C ILE A 43 7.91 3.60 7.22
N ILE A 44 6.79 3.12 7.78
CA ILE A 44 5.66 3.98 8.15
C ILE A 44 5.19 3.66 9.56
N ASP A 45 4.49 4.60 10.17
CA ASP A 45 3.81 4.40 11.45
C ASP A 45 2.30 4.16 11.20
N SER A 46 1.52 4.08 12.28
CA SER A 46 0.08 3.82 12.16
C SER A 46 -0.65 4.92 11.40
N LEU A 47 -0.25 6.18 11.58
CA LEU A 47 -0.84 7.29 10.82
C LEU A 47 -0.46 7.20 9.35
N GLY A 48 0.79 6.83 9.07
CA GLY A 48 1.26 6.63 7.71
C GLY A 48 0.50 5.52 7.01
N LEU A 49 0.15 4.45 7.74
CA LEU A 49 -0.65 3.37 7.19
C LEU A 49 -2.05 3.85 6.82
N LEU A 50 -2.70 4.65 7.68
CA LEU A 50 -4.01 5.22 7.38
C LEU A 50 -3.95 6.13 6.15
N ASP A 51 -2.90 6.92 6.04
CA ASP A 51 -2.70 7.78 4.88
C ASP A 51 -2.52 6.95 3.60
N LEU A 52 -1.79 5.85 3.69
CA LEU A 52 -1.60 4.95 2.55
C LEU A 52 -2.92 4.33 2.12
N ILE A 53 -3.75 3.90 3.08
CA ILE A 53 -5.07 3.33 2.78
C ILE A 53 -5.93 4.38 2.06
N THR A 54 -5.93 5.62 2.54
CA THR A 54 -6.66 6.71 1.91
C THR A 54 -6.14 6.94 0.48
N ALA A 55 -4.82 6.89 0.29
CA ALA A 55 -4.22 7.06 -1.02
C ALA A 55 -4.64 5.94 -1.97
N PHE A 56 -4.74 4.70 -1.50
CA PHE A 56 -5.24 3.59 -2.29
C PHE A 56 -6.68 3.84 -2.73
N GLU A 57 -7.53 4.31 -1.81
CA GLU A 57 -8.93 4.59 -2.14
C GLU A 57 -9.05 5.69 -3.18
N ASP A 58 -8.24 6.74 -3.06
CA ASP A 58 -8.19 7.79 -4.07
C ASP A 58 -7.70 7.26 -5.43
N TYR A 59 -6.68 6.43 -5.42
CA TYR A 59 -6.13 5.84 -6.64
C TYR A 59 -7.16 4.94 -7.33
N CYS A 60 -7.89 4.16 -6.54
CA CYS A 60 -8.90 3.24 -7.06
C CYS A 60 -10.22 3.94 -7.41
N GLY A 61 -10.44 5.13 -6.87
CA GLY A 61 -11.67 5.89 -7.10
C GLY A 61 -12.87 5.35 -6.35
N ARG A 62 -12.65 4.60 -5.28
CA ARG A 62 -13.73 4.01 -4.48
C ARG A 62 -13.23 3.62 -3.10
N GLU A 63 -14.15 3.48 -2.16
CA GLU A 63 -13.83 2.96 -0.85
C GLU A 63 -13.52 1.46 -0.93
N LEU A 64 -12.56 1.02 -0.14
CA LEU A 64 -12.15 -0.37 -0.06
C LEU A 64 -12.53 -0.92 1.32
N ASP A 65 -12.98 -2.18 1.35
CA ASP A 65 -13.42 -2.81 2.58
C ASP A 65 -12.25 -3.49 3.29
N PHE A 66 -11.44 -2.69 3.99
CA PHE A 66 -10.29 -3.22 4.72
C PHE A 66 -10.69 -4.03 5.96
N ASP A 67 -11.94 -3.93 6.40
CA ASP A 67 -12.43 -4.77 7.51
C ASP A 67 -12.45 -6.25 7.14
N ALA A 68 -12.54 -6.56 5.85
CA ALA A 68 -12.51 -7.93 5.36
C ALA A 68 -11.08 -8.51 5.34
N MET A 69 -10.06 -7.69 5.59
CA MET A 69 -8.68 -8.12 5.56
C MET A 69 -8.15 -8.38 6.96
N ASP A 70 -7.31 -9.41 7.10
CA ASP A 70 -6.62 -9.70 8.35
C ASP A 70 -5.69 -8.52 8.70
N PRO A 71 -5.86 -7.89 9.87
CA PRO A 71 -5.01 -6.75 10.26
C PRO A 71 -3.51 -7.05 10.23
N GLU A 72 -3.13 -8.30 10.49
CA GLU A 72 -1.72 -8.70 10.46
C GLU A 72 -1.15 -8.68 9.05
N GLN A 73 -2.01 -8.80 8.04
CA GLN A 73 -1.59 -8.80 6.63
C GLN A 73 -1.63 -7.41 6.01
N MET A 74 -2.35 -6.47 6.60
CA MET A 74 -2.54 -5.12 6.04
C MET A 74 -1.25 -4.33 5.91
N THR A 75 -0.25 -4.65 6.71
CA THR A 75 1.01 -3.92 6.74
C THR A 75 2.07 -4.54 5.83
N ILE A 76 1.78 -5.69 5.24
CA ILE A 76 2.71 -6.42 4.40
C ILE A 76 2.40 -6.11 2.94
N VAL A 77 3.42 -5.74 2.17
CA VAL A 77 3.25 -5.23 0.79
C VAL A 77 2.49 -6.19 -0.11
N GLY A 78 2.92 -7.44 -0.19
CA GLY A 78 2.31 -8.44 -1.10
C GLY A 78 0.84 -8.67 -0.80
N PRO A 79 0.49 -9.12 0.43
CA PRO A 79 -0.90 -9.33 0.81
C PRO A 79 -1.76 -8.08 0.66
N LEU A 80 -1.23 -6.90 0.97
CA LEU A 80 -1.97 -5.65 0.82
C LEU A 80 -2.30 -5.38 -0.65
N CYS A 81 -1.33 -5.54 -1.53
CA CYS A 81 -1.55 -5.36 -2.97
C CYS A 81 -2.53 -6.40 -3.51
N ASP A 82 -2.42 -7.65 -3.08
CA ASP A 82 -3.33 -8.72 -3.49
C ASP A 82 -4.77 -8.41 -3.07
N PHE A 83 -4.92 -7.91 -1.84
CA PHE A 83 -6.23 -7.56 -1.32
C PHE A 83 -6.87 -6.44 -2.14
N VAL A 84 -6.13 -5.36 -2.39
CA VAL A 84 -6.65 -4.22 -3.15
C VAL A 84 -7.00 -4.66 -4.58
N ALA A 85 -6.14 -5.46 -5.20
CA ALA A 85 -6.41 -5.97 -6.54
C ALA A 85 -7.69 -6.81 -6.57
N ALA A 86 -7.89 -7.66 -5.56
CA ALA A 86 -9.09 -8.49 -5.46
C ALA A 86 -10.35 -7.63 -5.27
N GLN A 87 -10.28 -6.58 -4.47
CA GLN A 87 -11.39 -5.67 -4.25
C GLN A 87 -11.78 -4.98 -5.56
N MET A 88 -10.81 -4.57 -6.35
CA MET A 88 -11.07 -3.92 -7.64
C MET A 88 -11.62 -4.89 -8.67
N ALA A 89 -11.27 -6.17 -8.57
CA ALA A 89 -11.74 -7.20 -9.50
C ALA A 89 -13.18 -7.64 -9.23
N LYS A 90 -13.73 -7.30 -8.06
CA LYS A 90 -15.10 -7.71 -7.68
C LYS A 90 -16.20 -6.89 -8.30
N GLU A 91 -15.89 -5.98 -9.14
CA GLU A 91 -16.92 -5.17 -9.81
C GLU A 91 -17.70 -5.88 -10.88
#